data_22ecda0a0790fad9c57e89debcf4d56a
#
_entry.id   22ecda0a0790fad9c57e89debcf4d56a
#
_cell.length_a   1.000
_cell.length_b   1.000
_cell.length_c   1.000
_cell.angle_alpha   90.00
_cell.angle_beta   90.00
_cell.angle_gamma   90.00
#
_symmetry.space_group_name_H-M   'P 1'
#
loop_
_entity.id
_entity.type
_entity.pdbx_description
1 polymer ?
#
loop_
_entity_poly.entity_id
_entity_poly.type
_entity_poly.pdbx_seq_one_letter_code
_entity_poly.pdbx_strand_id
1 'polypeptide(L)'
;MYCRTSGFVLDSLIIRNPKFVFMDRLTPQQRHYNMAAIHGKDTKPEMVVRKWLWGNGFRYRLNHKRLPGKPDIVLLKYRTCIFVNGCFWHGHLVAMPPNDSLPFTVDSLQSIVNSECCKIPATNREFWVEKILRNKNRDREVQQQLAAMGWHCITIWECELKPKVREKTLESLGYTLNRIFLQDHSVMHYELPEEEPMMAAEE
;
A
#
# COMPACT_ATOMS: atom_id res chain seq x y z
N MET A 1 74.05 -6.98 32.16
CA MET A 1 73.65 -7.13 30.74
C MET A 1 72.27 -6.58 30.60
N TYR A 2 72.17 -5.39 30.02
CA TYR A 2 70.87 -4.68 29.81
C TYR A 2 70.24 -5.11 28.52
N CYS A 3 68.97 -5.58 28.57
CA CYS A 3 68.20 -5.77 27.41
C CYS A 3 67.07 -4.69 27.33
N ARG A 4 67.18 -3.82 26.33
CA ARG A 4 66.27 -2.73 26.09
C ARG A 4 65.04 -3.35 25.31
N THR A 5 63.87 -3.21 25.88
CA THR A 5 62.59 -3.44 25.17
C THR A 5 62.16 -2.13 24.52
N SER A 6 62.21 -2.10 23.19
CA SER A 6 61.66 -1.02 22.36
C SER A 6 60.16 -1.15 22.28
N GLY A 7 59.43 -0.16 22.84
CA GLY A 7 57.99 -0.03 22.70
C GLY A 7 57.61 0.39 21.28
N PHE A 8 56.82 -0.42 20.63
CA PHE A 8 56.11 -0.01 19.42
C PHE A 8 54.85 0.73 19.82
N VAL A 9 54.81 2.02 19.54
CA VAL A 9 53.57 2.83 19.57
C VAL A 9 52.82 2.51 18.27
N LEU A 10 51.71 1.80 18.39
CA LEU A 10 50.76 1.63 17.30
C LEU A 10 49.95 2.92 17.19
N ASP A 11 50.32 3.78 16.23
CA ASP A 11 49.48 4.85 15.76
C ASP A 11 48.20 4.27 15.18
N SER A 12 47.10 4.52 15.90
CA SER A 12 45.74 4.20 15.46
C SER A 12 45.40 5.05 14.24
N LEU A 13 45.58 4.48 13.04
CA LEU A 13 45.01 4.99 11.82
C LEU A 13 43.47 4.93 11.94
N ILE A 14 42.87 6.01 12.41
CA ILE A 14 41.45 6.25 12.28
C ILE A 14 41.16 6.41 10.78
N ILE A 15 40.76 5.34 10.14
CA ILE A 15 40.16 5.40 8.80
C ILE A 15 38.85 6.14 8.97
N ARG A 16 38.86 7.45 8.76
CA ARG A 16 37.68 8.25 8.57
C ARG A 16 37.03 7.76 7.28
N ASN A 17 35.99 6.93 7.43
CA ASN A 17 35.09 6.57 6.32
C ASN A 17 34.68 7.88 5.61
N PRO A 18 34.97 8.06 4.31
CA PRO A 18 34.45 9.19 3.58
C PRO A 18 32.93 9.03 3.60
N LYS A 19 32.24 9.95 4.26
CA LYS A 19 30.79 10.08 4.12
C LYS A 19 30.52 10.18 2.63
N PHE A 20 29.97 9.13 2.04
CA PHE A 20 29.39 9.19 0.71
C PHE A 20 28.29 10.24 0.77
N VAL A 21 28.65 11.48 0.45
CA VAL A 21 27.67 12.53 0.22
C VAL A 21 26.95 12.13 -1.06
N PHE A 22 25.79 11.55 -0.92
CA PHE A 22 24.86 11.36 -2.04
C PHE A 22 24.53 12.76 -2.56
N MET A 23 25.32 13.23 -3.52
CA MET A 23 25.03 14.49 -4.20
C MET A 23 23.73 14.30 -4.97
N ASP A 24 22.71 15.00 -4.50
CA ASP A 24 21.46 15.10 -5.23
C ASP A 24 21.73 15.70 -6.62
N ARG A 25 21.49 14.94 -7.66
CA ARG A 25 21.80 15.33 -9.05
C ARG A 25 20.83 16.37 -9.63
N LEU A 26 19.75 16.68 -8.88
CA LEU A 26 18.72 17.61 -9.34
C LEU A 26 18.84 18.96 -8.66
N THR A 27 18.75 20.04 -9.45
CA THR A 27 18.62 21.39 -8.90
C THR A 27 17.27 21.56 -8.16
N PRO A 28 17.12 22.51 -7.23
CA PRO A 28 15.85 22.82 -6.60
C PRO A 28 14.72 23.09 -7.60
N GLN A 29 15.01 23.78 -8.70
CA GLN A 29 14.04 24.06 -9.77
C GLN A 29 13.62 22.81 -10.52
N GLN A 30 14.57 21.94 -10.89
CA GLN A 30 14.26 20.66 -11.52
C GLN A 30 13.41 19.76 -10.64
N ARG A 31 13.71 19.77 -9.32
CA ARG A 31 12.92 19.01 -8.35
C ARG A 31 11.50 19.54 -8.22
N HIS A 32 11.36 20.87 -8.13
CA HIS A 32 10.04 21.51 -8.11
C HIS A 32 9.23 21.18 -9.37
N TYR A 33 9.84 21.27 -10.54
CA TYR A 33 9.19 20.94 -11.81
C TYR A 33 8.77 19.46 -11.86
N ASN A 34 9.64 18.52 -11.47
CA ASN A 34 9.33 17.11 -11.45
C ASN A 34 8.17 16.80 -10.46
N MET A 35 8.16 17.46 -9.31
CA MET A 35 7.08 17.27 -8.32
C MET A 35 5.75 17.85 -8.82
N ALA A 36 5.78 19.00 -9.50
CA ALA A 36 4.58 19.61 -10.10
C ALA A 36 4.02 18.79 -11.26
N ALA A 37 4.87 18.04 -11.96
CA ALA A 37 4.47 17.16 -13.07
C ALA A 37 3.81 15.84 -12.61
N ILE A 38 3.82 15.52 -11.31
CA ILE A 38 3.16 14.33 -10.77
C ILE A 38 1.66 14.57 -10.72
N HIS A 39 0.94 13.88 -11.58
CA HIS A 39 -0.51 13.90 -11.59
C HIS A 39 -1.08 12.89 -10.60
N GLY A 40 -2.02 13.34 -9.76
CA GLY A 40 -2.71 12.47 -8.78
C GLY A 40 -3.93 11.74 -9.35
N LYS A 41 -4.11 11.72 -10.69
CA LYS A 41 -5.23 11.05 -11.37
C LYS A 41 -4.77 10.47 -12.69
N ASP A 42 -5.46 9.44 -13.14
CA ASP A 42 -5.20 8.77 -14.41
C ASP A 42 -3.75 8.27 -14.53
N THR A 43 -3.19 7.84 -13.41
CA THR A 43 -1.84 7.28 -13.35
C THR A 43 -1.73 5.99 -14.17
N LYS A 44 -0.53 5.66 -14.63
CA LYS A 44 -0.31 4.42 -15.40
C LYS A 44 -0.80 3.17 -14.66
N PRO A 45 -0.51 2.96 -13.36
CA PRO A 45 -1.05 1.84 -12.59
C PRO A 45 -2.58 1.82 -12.54
N GLU A 46 -3.20 2.96 -12.27
CA GLU A 46 -4.66 3.10 -12.25
C GLU A 46 -5.30 2.72 -13.59
N MET A 47 -4.71 3.18 -14.71
CA MET A 47 -5.20 2.85 -16.05
C MET A 47 -5.10 1.35 -16.39
N VAL A 48 -4.09 0.65 -15.86
CA VAL A 48 -3.97 -0.82 -16.00
C VAL A 48 -5.15 -1.52 -15.33
N VAL A 49 -5.45 -1.17 -14.07
CA VAL A 49 -6.56 -1.75 -13.31
C VAL A 49 -7.89 -1.45 -13.99
N ARG A 50 -8.12 -0.21 -14.40
CA ARG A 50 -9.36 0.24 -15.06
C ARG A 50 -9.65 -0.50 -16.36
N LYS A 51 -8.62 -0.63 -17.23
CA LYS A 51 -8.75 -1.35 -18.51
C LYS A 51 -9.09 -2.83 -18.27
N TRP A 52 -8.41 -3.46 -17.31
CA TRP A 52 -8.64 -4.85 -16.98
C TRP A 52 -10.08 -5.07 -16.44
N LEU A 53 -10.50 -4.26 -15.48
CA LEU A 53 -11.86 -4.32 -14.93
C LEU A 53 -12.92 -4.19 -16.03
N TRP A 54 -12.76 -3.20 -16.91
CA TRP A 54 -13.70 -2.97 -18.01
C TRP A 54 -13.75 -4.15 -18.97
N GLY A 55 -12.59 -4.69 -19.35
CA GLY A 55 -12.46 -5.84 -20.23
C GLY A 55 -13.09 -7.13 -19.67
N ASN A 56 -13.09 -7.27 -18.33
CA ASN A 56 -13.71 -8.40 -17.63
C ASN A 56 -15.17 -8.15 -17.19
N GLY A 57 -15.81 -7.13 -17.74
CA GLY A 57 -17.25 -6.89 -17.51
C GLY A 57 -17.58 -6.13 -16.22
N PHE A 58 -16.59 -5.74 -15.41
CA PHE A 58 -16.82 -4.93 -14.22
C PHE A 58 -17.13 -3.47 -14.60
N ARG A 59 -18.23 -2.95 -14.09
CA ARG A 59 -18.64 -1.56 -14.31
C ARG A 59 -18.36 -0.75 -13.04
N TYR A 60 -17.68 0.36 -13.20
CA TYR A 60 -17.18 1.18 -12.08
C TYR A 60 -17.43 2.68 -12.32
N ARG A 61 -17.31 3.45 -11.26
CA ARG A 61 -17.25 4.91 -11.26
C ARG A 61 -15.88 5.36 -10.76
N LEU A 62 -15.44 6.53 -11.20
CA LEU A 62 -14.15 7.10 -10.82
C LEU A 62 -14.33 8.24 -9.82
N ASN A 63 -13.35 8.37 -8.92
CA ASN A 63 -13.20 9.51 -8.02
C ASN A 63 -14.53 9.94 -7.35
N HIS A 64 -15.22 8.99 -6.72
CA HIS A 64 -16.56 9.23 -6.18
C HIS A 64 -16.51 10.23 -5.01
N LYS A 65 -17.01 11.46 -5.23
CA LYS A 65 -16.85 12.58 -4.30
C LYS A 65 -17.57 12.42 -2.93
N ARG A 66 -18.58 11.54 -2.86
CA ARG A 66 -19.39 11.33 -1.65
C ARG A 66 -18.78 10.29 -0.70
N LEU A 67 -17.73 9.58 -1.12
CA LEU A 67 -17.09 8.57 -0.30
C LEU A 67 -15.81 9.14 0.34
N PRO A 68 -15.52 8.78 1.61
CA PRO A 68 -14.28 9.15 2.28
C PRO A 68 -13.05 8.77 1.44
N GLY A 69 -12.01 9.60 1.47
CA GLY A 69 -10.74 9.35 0.78
C GLY A 69 -10.79 9.43 -0.74
N LYS A 70 -11.96 9.66 -1.35
CA LYS A 70 -12.14 9.74 -2.81
C LYS A 70 -11.51 8.53 -3.53
N PRO A 71 -12.01 7.31 -3.36
CA PRO A 71 -11.46 6.12 -3.98
C PRO A 71 -11.28 6.29 -5.48
N ASP A 72 -10.19 5.75 -6.04
CA ASP A 72 -9.89 5.86 -7.47
C ASP A 72 -10.95 5.17 -8.32
N ILE A 73 -11.39 3.99 -7.86
CA ILE A 73 -12.36 3.16 -8.57
C ILE A 73 -13.43 2.68 -7.57
N VAL A 74 -14.70 2.82 -7.93
CA VAL A 74 -15.84 2.41 -7.09
C VAL A 74 -16.76 1.49 -7.88
N LEU A 75 -16.91 0.26 -7.40
CA LEU A 75 -17.82 -0.74 -7.95
C LEU A 75 -19.11 -0.78 -7.10
N LEU A 76 -20.13 -0.04 -7.51
CA LEU A 76 -21.39 0.07 -6.76
C LEU A 76 -22.07 -1.28 -6.55
N LYS A 77 -22.12 -2.13 -7.59
CA LYS A 77 -22.73 -3.47 -7.55
C LYS A 77 -22.06 -4.38 -6.49
N TYR A 78 -20.78 -4.17 -6.24
CA TYR A 78 -19.95 -4.97 -5.32
C TYR A 78 -19.74 -4.26 -3.97
N ARG A 79 -20.31 -3.07 -3.78
CA ARG A 79 -20.04 -2.19 -2.63
C ARG A 79 -18.54 -2.10 -2.30
N THR A 80 -17.70 -2.04 -3.34
CA THR A 80 -16.25 -2.12 -3.20
C THR A 80 -15.57 -0.86 -3.72
N CYS A 81 -14.65 -0.34 -2.91
CA CYS A 81 -13.75 0.77 -3.23
C CYS A 81 -12.35 0.22 -3.49
N ILE A 82 -11.73 0.64 -4.58
CA ILE A 82 -10.35 0.26 -4.91
C ILE A 82 -9.48 1.51 -4.87
N PHE A 83 -8.37 1.41 -4.15
CA PHE A 83 -7.29 2.40 -4.10
C PHE A 83 -6.07 1.83 -4.82
N VAL A 84 -5.50 2.60 -5.74
CA VAL A 84 -4.29 2.22 -6.47
C VAL A 84 -3.13 3.07 -5.96
N ASN A 85 -2.42 2.54 -4.97
CA ASN A 85 -1.44 3.28 -4.21
C ASN A 85 -0.02 3.20 -4.78
N GLY A 86 0.62 4.36 -4.95
CA GLY A 86 2.05 4.45 -5.23
C GLY A 86 2.86 4.01 -4.00
N CYS A 87 3.80 3.09 -4.19
CA CYS A 87 4.56 2.49 -3.09
C CYS A 87 5.28 3.52 -2.21
N PHE A 88 5.89 4.52 -2.83
CA PHE A 88 6.63 5.55 -2.11
C PHE A 88 5.71 6.43 -1.25
N TRP A 89 4.60 6.90 -1.84
CA TRP A 89 3.71 7.88 -1.19
C TRP A 89 2.95 7.33 0.01
N HIS A 90 2.68 6.03 -0.02
CA HIS A 90 1.90 5.32 1.02
C HIS A 90 2.76 4.37 1.85
N GLY A 91 4.10 4.37 1.67
CA GLY A 91 5.03 3.60 2.49
C GLY A 91 4.80 2.09 2.44
N HIS A 92 4.66 1.53 1.23
CA HIS A 92 4.41 0.10 1.06
C HIS A 92 5.53 -0.75 1.67
N LEU A 93 5.17 -1.69 2.55
CA LEU A 93 6.08 -2.59 3.27
C LEU A 93 7.19 -1.87 4.08
N VAL A 94 7.06 -0.57 4.32
CA VAL A 94 7.97 0.13 5.23
C VAL A 94 7.57 -0.22 6.66
N ALA A 95 8.49 -0.87 7.39
CA ALA A 95 8.31 -1.12 8.81
C ALA A 95 8.40 0.20 9.57
N MET A 96 7.37 0.51 10.32
CA MET A 96 7.28 1.69 11.18
C MET A 96 7.31 1.24 12.64
N PRO A 97 7.83 2.05 13.56
CA PRO A 97 7.73 1.76 14.97
C PRO A 97 6.26 1.63 15.41
N PRO A 98 5.98 0.79 16.40
CA PRO A 98 4.60 0.45 16.82
C PRO A 98 3.80 1.63 17.37
N ASN A 99 4.46 2.70 17.77
CA ASN A 99 3.82 3.90 18.30
C ASN A 99 3.64 4.92 17.17
N ASP A 100 2.40 5.14 16.77
CA ASP A 100 2.00 6.19 15.80
C ASP A 100 2.21 7.62 16.34
N SER A 101 2.85 7.78 17.50
CA SER A 101 3.05 9.07 18.16
C SER A 101 4.27 9.82 17.61
N LEU A 102 4.03 11.00 17.09
CA LEU A 102 5.04 12.04 16.87
C LEU A 102 5.33 12.76 18.23
N PRO A 103 6.57 13.23 18.50
CA PRO A 103 7.72 13.34 17.60
C PRO A 103 8.62 12.11 17.61
N PHE A 104 9.20 11.80 16.44
CA PHE A 104 10.21 10.75 16.32
C PHE A 104 11.50 11.17 17.00
N THR A 105 12.07 10.27 17.78
CA THR A 105 13.45 10.39 18.22
C THR A 105 14.41 9.97 17.09
N VAL A 106 15.66 10.41 17.15
CA VAL A 106 16.69 10.03 16.16
C VAL A 106 16.81 8.50 16.05
N ASP A 107 16.65 7.80 17.17
CA ASP A 107 16.72 6.33 17.24
C ASP A 107 15.54 5.66 16.54
N SER A 108 14.32 6.22 16.64
CA SER A 108 13.15 5.72 15.95
C SER A 108 13.24 5.90 14.44
N LEU A 109 13.87 6.98 13.96
CA LEU A 109 14.14 7.19 12.54
C LEU A 109 15.12 6.17 11.95
N GLN A 110 16.07 5.68 12.75
CA GLN A 110 17.03 4.66 12.33
C GLN A 110 16.40 3.27 12.24
N SER A 111 15.37 3.00 13.05
CA SER A 111 14.64 1.72 13.03
C SER A 111 13.71 1.52 11.83
N ILE A 112 13.48 2.57 11.03
CA ILE A 112 12.64 2.49 9.83
C ILE A 112 13.40 1.78 8.71
N VAL A 113 12.92 0.59 8.37
CA VAL A 113 13.50 -0.23 7.30
C VAL A 113 12.81 0.07 5.97
N ASN A 114 13.63 0.46 4.97
CA ASN A 114 13.13 0.62 3.60
C ASN A 114 12.70 -0.74 3.03
N SER A 115 11.65 -0.73 2.22
CA SER A 115 11.28 -1.90 1.42
C SER A 115 11.93 -1.84 0.03
N GLU A 116 11.88 -2.96 -0.71
CA GLU A 116 12.41 -3.00 -2.08
C GLU A 116 11.71 -2.00 -3.02
N CYS A 117 10.42 -1.76 -2.82
CA CYS A 117 9.62 -0.87 -3.66
C CYS A 117 9.44 0.54 -3.09
N CYS A 118 9.79 0.78 -1.82
CA CYS A 118 9.72 2.09 -1.18
C CYS A 118 11.04 2.41 -0.48
N LYS A 119 11.82 3.29 -1.10
CA LYS A 119 13.10 3.78 -0.56
C LYS A 119 12.94 5.23 -0.13
N ILE A 120 13.04 5.47 1.17
CA ILE A 120 12.97 6.82 1.73
C ILE A 120 14.29 7.53 1.44
N PRO A 121 14.27 8.73 0.84
CA PRO A 121 15.47 9.51 0.56
C PRO A 121 16.27 9.80 1.82
N ALA A 122 17.59 9.77 1.73
CA ALA A 122 18.47 10.16 2.83
C ALA A 122 18.39 11.68 3.10
N THR A 123 18.19 12.48 2.05
CA THR A 123 18.00 13.93 2.16
C THR A 123 16.60 14.23 2.69
N ASN A 124 16.51 15.04 3.74
CA ASN A 124 15.25 15.39 4.42
C ASN A 124 14.45 14.16 4.87
N ARG A 125 15.14 13.15 5.39
CA ARG A 125 14.55 11.88 5.80
C ARG A 125 13.39 12.06 6.78
N GLU A 126 13.57 12.91 7.75
CA GLU A 126 12.56 13.25 8.76
C GLU A 126 11.25 13.72 8.15
N PHE A 127 11.32 14.69 7.25
CA PHE A 127 10.16 15.19 6.49
C PHE A 127 9.44 14.08 5.72
N TRP A 128 10.19 13.20 5.04
CA TRP A 128 9.59 12.11 4.26
C TRP A 128 8.93 11.06 5.14
N VAL A 129 9.57 10.70 6.25
CA VAL A 129 9.01 9.76 7.22
C VAL A 129 7.70 10.30 7.78
N GLU A 130 7.69 11.53 8.25
CA GLU A 130 6.49 12.19 8.79
C GLU A 130 5.37 12.26 7.74
N LYS A 131 5.71 12.60 6.50
CA LYS A 131 4.74 12.66 5.40
C LYS A 131 4.14 11.29 5.08
N ILE A 132 4.95 10.26 5.02
CA ILE A 132 4.51 8.88 4.76
C ILE A 132 3.61 8.39 5.90
N LEU A 133 3.97 8.66 7.14
CA LEU A 133 3.14 8.30 8.30
C LEU A 133 1.78 8.98 8.27
N ARG A 134 1.75 10.29 8.02
CA ARG A 134 0.47 11.02 7.87
C ARG A 134 -0.39 10.40 6.77
N ASN A 135 0.21 10.00 5.65
CA ASN A 135 -0.53 9.32 4.59
C ASN A 135 -1.06 7.96 5.05
N LYS A 136 -0.24 7.13 5.70
CA LYS A 136 -0.65 5.81 6.22
C LYS A 136 -1.80 5.91 7.23
N ASN A 137 -1.73 6.89 8.14
CA ASN A 137 -2.78 7.11 9.14
C ASN A 137 -4.09 7.54 8.48
N ARG A 138 -4.02 8.51 7.57
CA ARG A 138 -5.18 8.91 6.77
C ARG A 138 -5.78 7.74 5.97
N ASP A 139 -4.95 6.91 5.33
CA ASP A 139 -5.44 5.76 4.58
C ASP A 139 -6.15 4.75 5.49
N ARG A 140 -5.63 4.52 6.71
CA ARG A 140 -6.26 3.67 7.73
C ARG A 140 -7.62 4.24 8.18
N GLU A 141 -7.67 5.53 8.49
CA GLU A 141 -8.91 6.22 8.87
C GLU A 141 -9.97 6.14 7.77
N VAL A 142 -9.57 6.38 6.52
CA VAL A 142 -10.46 6.28 5.35
C VAL A 142 -11.01 4.87 5.20
N GLN A 143 -10.17 3.85 5.33
CA GLN A 143 -10.61 2.45 5.24
C GLN A 143 -11.59 2.09 6.37
N GLN A 144 -11.34 2.55 7.59
CA GLN A 144 -12.25 2.35 8.72
C GLN A 144 -13.60 3.03 8.49
N GLN A 145 -13.61 4.28 8.00
CA GLN A 145 -14.84 5.00 7.69
C GLN A 145 -15.64 4.30 6.59
N LEU A 146 -14.99 3.84 5.53
CA LEU A 146 -15.64 3.10 4.45
C LEU A 146 -16.19 1.76 4.95
N ALA A 147 -15.43 1.03 5.77
CA ALA A 147 -15.89 -0.22 6.38
C ALA A 147 -17.12 0.00 7.28
N ALA A 148 -17.13 1.05 8.10
CA ALA A 148 -18.28 1.43 8.92
C ALA A 148 -19.54 1.77 8.08
N MET A 149 -19.33 2.25 6.84
CA MET A 149 -20.42 2.50 5.87
C MET A 149 -20.83 1.23 5.11
N GLY A 150 -20.23 0.07 5.41
CA GLY A 150 -20.48 -1.21 4.74
C GLY A 150 -19.87 -1.31 3.35
N TRP A 151 -18.76 -0.63 3.09
CA TRP A 151 -17.98 -0.74 1.86
C TRP A 151 -16.77 -1.63 2.07
N HIS A 152 -16.52 -2.51 1.12
CA HIS A 152 -15.26 -3.25 1.05
C HIS A 152 -14.16 -2.36 0.48
N CYS A 153 -12.95 -2.44 1.06
CA CYS A 153 -11.79 -1.68 0.59
C CYS A 153 -10.71 -2.64 0.08
N ILE A 154 -10.28 -2.42 -1.15
CA ILE A 154 -9.17 -3.15 -1.77
C ILE A 154 -8.07 -2.14 -2.10
N THR A 155 -6.86 -2.40 -1.63
CA THR A 155 -5.67 -1.61 -1.99
C THR A 155 -4.81 -2.41 -2.94
N ILE A 156 -4.47 -1.83 -4.09
CA ILE A 156 -3.55 -2.40 -5.08
C ILE A 156 -2.30 -1.53 -5.12
N TRP A 157 -1.14 -2.14 -5.03
CA TRP A 157 0.12 -1.41 -5.01
C TRP A 157 0.75 -1.31 -6.40
N GLU A 158 1.38 -0.18 -6.68
CA GLU A 158 2.09 0.04 -7.95
C GLU A 158 3.07 -1.07 -8.31
N CYS A 159 3.79 -1.62 -7.31
CA CYS A 159 4.75 -2.71 -7.54
C CYS A 159 4.09 -4.03 -7.98
N GLU A 160 2.84 -4.25 -7.59
CA GLU A 160 2.03 -5.42 -7.96
C GLU A 160 1.48 -5.33 -9.40
N LEU A 161 1.56 -4.15 -10.01
CA LEU A 161 1.13 -3.91 -11.38
C LEU A 161 2.29 -3.90 -12.39
N LYS A 162 3.50 -4.26 -11.94
CA LYS A 162 4.64 -4.46 -12.85
C LYS A 162 4.39 -5.63 -13.81
N PRO A 163 4.92 -5.60 -15.04
CA PRO A 163 4.62 -6.58 -16.11
C PRO A 163 4.72 -8.04 -15.68
N LYS A 164 5.67 -8.37 -14.80
CA LYS A 164 5.92 -9.76 -14.36
C LYS A 164 4.85 -10.32 -13.41
N VAL A 165 4.14 -9.47 -12.67
CA VAL A 165 3.23 -9.90 -11.58
C VAL A 165 1.80 -9.40 -11.75
N ARG A 166 1.58 -8.42 -12.63
CA ARG A 166 0.28 -7.74 -12.79
C ARG A 166 -0.86 -8.68 -13.14
N GLU A 167 -0.61 -9.70 -13.96
CA GLU A 167 -1.66 -10.62 -14.40
C GLU A 167 -2.24 -11.39 -13.21
N LYS A 168 -1.35 -11.99 -12.41
CA LYS A 168 -1.73 -12.66 -11.17
C LYS A 168 -2.48 -11.74 -10.21
N THR A 169 -2.03 -10.49 -10.06
CA THR A 169 -2.68 -9.49 -9.19
C THR A 169 -4.09 -9.16 -9.68
N LEU A 170 -4.26 -8.96 -10.98
CA LEU A 170 -5.56 -8.63 -11.58
C LEU A 170 -6.53 -9.81 -11.54
N GLU A 171 -6.07 -11.03 -11.78
CA GLU A 171 -6.88 -12.25 -11.62
C GLU A 171 -7.34 -12.42 -10.16
N SER A 172 -6.43 -12.21 -9.19
CA SER A 172 -6.76 -12.23 -7.76
C SER A 172 -7.80 -11.16 -7.39
N LEU A 173 -7.71 -9.97 -8.00
CA LEU A 173 -8.71 -8.92 -7.85
C LEU A 173 -10.09 -9.41 -8.33
N GLY A 174 -10.17 -10.02 -9.52
CA GLY A 174 -11.42 -10.55 -10.07
C GLY A 174 -12.03 -11.63 -9.18
N TYR A 175 -11.20 -12.56 -8.70
CA TYR A 175 -11.64 -13.58 -7.75
C TYR A 175 -12.19 -12.96 -6.46
N THR A 176 -11.48 -11.98 -5.90
CA THR A 176 -11.90 -11.28 -4.68
C THR A 176 -13.24 -10.56 -4.87
N LEU A 177 -13.41 -9.85 -5.99
CA LEU A 177 -14.67 -9.16 -6.31
C LEU A 177 -15.83 -10.13 -6.42
N ASN A 178 -15.66 -11.25 -7.14
CA ASN A 178 -16.69 -12.27 -7.26
C ASN A 178 -17.03 -12.90 -5.91
N ARG A 179 -16.04 -13.17 -5.07
CA ARG A 179 -16.26 -13.69 -3.71
C ARG A 179 -17.07 -12.71 -2.86
N ILE A 180 -16.70 -11.42 -2.86
CA ILE A 180 -17.46 -10.37 -2.18
C ILE A 180 -18.91 -10.37 -2.65
N PHE A 181 -19.12 -10.40 -3.97
CA PHE A 181 -20.45 -10.41 -4.54
C PHE A 181 -21.30 -11.61 -4.08
N LEU A 182 -20.72 -12.80 -4.07
CA LEU A 182 -21.39 -14.00 -3.61
C LEU A 182 -21.71 -13.95 -2.11
N GLN A 183 -20.79 -13.43 -1.28
CA GLN A 183 -21.02 -13.27 0.15
C GLN A 183 -22.13 -12.26 0.47
N ASP A 184 -22.16 -11.12 -0.22
CA ASP A 184 -23.16 -10.08 0.00
C ASP A 184 -24.54 -10.45 -0.59
N HIS A 185 -24.58 -11.40 -1.53
CA HIS A 185 -25.79 -11.85 -2.22
C HIS A 185 -26.04 -13.35 -2.02
N SER A 186 -25.45 -13.98 -0.99
CA SER A 186 -25.79 -15.35 -0.63
C SER A 186 -27.27 -15.40 -0.30
N VAL A 187 -28.04 -16.02 -1.18
CA VAL A 187 -29.48 -16.27 -1.00
C VAL A 187 -29.61 -17.13 0.26
N MET A 188 -30.50 -16.75 1.16
CA MET A 188 -30.88 -17.56 2.30
C MET A 188 -31.10 -19.02 1.85
N HIS A 189 -30.55 -19.96 2.59
CA HIS A 189 -30.83 -21.39 2.42
C HIS A 189 -32.35 -21.56 2.31
N TYR A 190 -32.80 -22.00 1.13
CA TYR A 190 -34.14 -22.50 0.96
C TYR A 190 -34.17 -23.83 1.72
N GLU A 191 -34.74 -23.83 2.91
CA GLU A 191 -35.09 -25.07 3.59
C GLU A 191 -36.15 -25.74 2.70
N LEU A 192 -35.76 -26.83 2.08
CA LEU A 192 -36.73 -27.66 1.37
C LEU A 192 -37.81 -28.05 2.40
N PRO A 193 -39.12 -27.90 2.07
CA PRO A 193 -40.16 -28.40 2.95
C PRO A 193 -39.89 -29.88 3.24
N GLU A 194 -39.89 -30.27 4.50
CA GLU A 194 -39.79 -31.67 4.87
C GLU A 194 -40.92 -32.42 4.14
N GLU A 195 -40.56 -33.42 3.31
CA GLU A 195 -41.52 -34.26 2.63
C GLU A 195 -42.32 -34.96 3.72
N GLU A 196 -43.60 -34.63 3.85
CA GLU A 196 -44.50 -35.38 4.73
C GLU A 196 -44.46 -36.84 4.32
N PRO A 197 -44.24 -37.78 5.26
CA PRO A 197 -44.25 -39.20 4.93
C PRO A 197 -45.63 -39.59 4.33
N MET A 198 -45.62 -40.04 3.09
CA MET A 198 -46.82 -40.57 2.44
C MET A 198 -47.36 -41.72 3.34
N MET A 199 -48.49 -41.44 3.97
CA MET A 199 -49.25 -42.47 4.68
C MET A 199 -49.60 -43.55 3.66
N ALA A 200 -49.00 -44.74 3.83
CA ALA A 200 -49.40 -45.91 3.08
C ALA A 200 -50.86 -46.20 3.42
N ALA A 201 -51.72 -46.17 2.39
CA ALA A 201 -53.10 -46.64 2.52
C ALA A 201 -53.03 -48.17 2.74
N GLU A 202 -53.36 -48.61 3.95
CA GLU A 202 -53.63 -50.03 4.21
C GLU A 202 -54.99 -50.37 3.57
N GLU A 203 -54.95 -51.36 2.66
CA GLU A 203 -56.14 -52.09 2.21
C GLU A 203 -56.58 -53.13 3.23
#